data_f09bbc7d6cec787a2f31538989918b6a
#
_entry.id   f09bbc7d6cec787a2f31538989918b6a
#
_cell.length_a   1.000
_cell.length_b   1.000
_cell.length_c   1.000
_cell.angle_alpha   90.00
_cell.angle_beta   90.00
_cell.angle_gamma   90.00
#
_symmetry.space_group_name_H-M   'P 1'
#
loop_
_entity.id
_entity.type
_entity.pdbx_description
1 polymer ?
#
loop_
_entity_poly.entity_id
_entity_poly.type
_entity_poly.pdbx_seq_one_letter_code
_entity_poly.pdbx_strand_id
1 'polypeptide(L)'
;MDNTFKISSSPHVRDKRSTQSIMLDVIIALLPATVFGIINFELNAMILILTCVVSCVLFEWLYQKMMNRKVTISDLSAVVTGLLLALNLSPDVPVWMAILGSAFAIIIVKQLFGGLGFNFMNPALGARCFLLISFAGRMTSFSYDGVTTATPLAVLKNTGDLANVNVLNMFLGNIPGTIGETSVVCLLVGAAYLLIRRVIKPVIPFTYIGTFAVLIMIYAVASGRGFDLTFLAAHLCGGGLMLGAFFMATDYVTSPITPAGKALFGVILGILTFCFRIYGGSAEGVSYAIIFSNLLVPLIERWTQPKSFGEGAELAAQGDTAGTKSKMDTKSIVIATIAIMIITVIAGFALAYVYKITKDPIAVTEQKAKEEAYKAVFDDADSFDSYADFDADAAAKI
;
A
#
# COMPACT_ATOMS: atom_id res chain seq x y z
N MET A 1 -7.83 58.61 -16.78
CA MET A 1 -8.22 57.39 -16.06
C MET A 1 -8.24 56.28 -17.10
N ASP A 2 -7.20 55.43 -17.09
CA ASP A 2 -7.12 54.30 -18.01
C ASP A 2 -8.19 53.28 -17.64
N ASN A 3 -9.27 53.25 -18.44
CA ASN A 3 -10.32 52.23 -18.35
C ASN A 3 -9.83 50.90 -18.98
N THR A 4 -8.79 50.30 -18.42
CA THR A 4 -8.34 49.01 -18.83
C THR A 4 -9.22 47.93 -18.16
N PHE A 5 -10.08 47.29 -18.92
CA PHE A 5 -10.82 46.12 -18.45
C PHE A 5 -9.85 44.96 -18.21
N LYS A 6 -9.83 44.47 -16.97
CA LYS A 6 -9.05 43.24 -16.64
C LYS A 6 -9.76 42.02 -17.18
N ILE A 7 -9.25 41.43 -18.24
CA ILE A 7 -9.74 40.16 -18.77
C ILE A 7 -8.98 39.02 -18.09
N SER A 8 -9.70 38.16 -17.40
CA SER A 8 -9.12 36.92 -16.85
C SER A 8 -9.38 35.77 -17.78
N SER A 9 -8.41 34.86 -17.92
CA SER A 9 -8.61 33.62 -18.66
C SER A 9 -9.61 32.71 -17.94
N SER A 10 -10.41 31.98 -18.73
CA SER A 10 -11.30 30.92 -18.20
C SER A 10 -10.49 29.84 -17.46
N PRO A 11 -11.04 29.25 -16.36
CA PRO A 11 -12.35 29.49 -15.75
C PRO A 11 -12.37 30.75 -14.85
N HIS A 12 -13.47 31.50 -14.92
CA HIS A 12 -13.65 32.73 -14.13
C HIS A 12 -14.02 32.44 -12.67
N VAL A 13 -14.65 31.30 -12.40
CA VAL A 13 -14.96 30.83 -11.04
C VAL A 13 -13.97 29.73 -10.66
N ARG A 14 -13.22 29.96 -9.60
CA ARG A 14 -12.22 29.03 -9.07
C ARG A 14 -12.62 28.58 -7.67
N ASP A 15 -12.41 27.29 -7.36
CA ASP A 15 -12.54 26.79 -6.00
C ASP A 15 -11.46 27.43 -5.10
N LYS A 16 -11.83 27.74 -3.87
CA LYS A 16 -10.91 28.28 -2.85
C LYS A 16 -9.95 27.24 -2.30
N ARG A 17 -10.16 25.95 -2.62
CA ARG A 17 -9.31 24.87 -2.13
C ARG A 17 -7.97 24.85 -2.87
N SER A 18 -6.89 24.90 -2.09
CA SER A 18 -5.54 24.71 -2.59
C SER A 18 -5.04 23.29 -2.32
N THR A 19 -4.01 22.85 -3.05
CA THR A 19 -3.33 21.56 -2.78
C THR A 19 -2.89 21.48 -1.33
N GLN A 20 -2.34 22.56 -0.77
CA GLN A 20 -1.93 22.64 0.61
C GLN A 20 -3.08 22.38 1.59
N SER A 21 -4.27 22.98 1.34
CA SER A 21 -5.43 22.77 2.22
C SER A 21 -5.95 21.33 2.18
N ILE A 22 -5.91 20.68 1.01
CA ILE A 22 -6.28 19.29 0.86
C ILE A 22 -5.30 18.36 1.59
N MET A 23 -4.00 18.58 1.43
CA MET A 23 -2.97 17.80 2.11
C MET A 23 -3.02 17.99 3.63
N LEU A 24 -3.33 19.20 4.09
CA LEU A 24 -3.55 19.48 5.52
C LEU A 24 -4.78 18.72 6.06
N ASP A 25 -5.89 18.69 5.31
CA ASP A 25 -7.07 17.91 5.70
C ASP A 25 -6.73 16.40 5.83
N VAL A 26 -5.88 15.86 4.94
CA VAL A 26 -5.42 14.46 5.04
C VAL A 26 -4.54 14.24 6.28
N ILE A 27 -3.64 15.17 6.60
CA ILE A 27 -2.81 15.09 7.82
C ILE A 27 -3.72 15.08 9.06
N ILE A 28 -4.69 16.01 9.14
CA ILE A 28 -5.65 16.07 10.25
C ILE A 28 -6.44 14.77 10.39
N ALA A 29 -6.87 14.19 9.27
CA ALA A 29 -7.61 12.94 9.26
C ALA A 29 -6.77 11.73 9.73
N LEU A 30 -5.46 11.76 9.53
CA LEU A 30 -4.54 10.71 9.99
C LEU A 30 -4.09 10.90 11.45
N LEU A 31 -4.28 12.07 12.05
CA LEU A 31 -3.87 12.33 13.44
C LEU A 31 -4.44 11.33 14.46
N PRO A 32 -5.73 10.94 14.43
CA PRO A 32 -6.24 9.96 15.40
C PRO A 32 -5.48 8.63 15.34
N ALA A 33 -5.22 8.11 14.14
CA ALA A 33 -4.46 6.87 13.97
C ALA A 33 -2.98 7.04 14.37
N THR A 34 -2.40 8.19 14.07
CA THR A 34 -1.02 8.51 14.45
C THR A 34 -0.84 8.58 15.96
N VAL A 35 -1.72 9.31 16.65
CA VAL A 35 -1.69 9.43 18.11
C VAL A 35 -1.91 8.07 18.78
N PHE A 36 -2.87 7.31 18.29
CA PHE A 36 -3.13 5.95 18.82
C PHE A 36 -1.92 5.03 18.60
N GLY A 37 -1.29 5.07 17.43
CA GLY A 37 -0.07 4.30 17.15
C GLY A 37 1.09 4.66 18.08
N ILE A 38 1.27 5.95 18.41
CA ILE A 38 2.28 6.39 19.37
C ILE A 38 1.96 5.88 20.79
N ILE A 39 0.69 5.91 21.21
CA ILE A 39 0.28 5.41 22.51
C ILE A 39 0.49 3.89 22.61
N ASN A 40 0.20 3.17 21.52
CA ASN A 40 0.23 1.70 21.49
C ASN A 40 1.65 1.13 21.37
N PHE A 41 2.56 1.83 20.65
CA PHE A 41 3.92 1.37 20.37
C PHE A 41 5.03 2.29 20.94
N GLU A 42 4.63 3.24 21.79
CA GLU A 42 5.52 4.12 22.55
C GLU A 42 6.54 4.92 21.71
N LEU A 43 7.75 5.09 22.26
CA LEU A 43 8.81 5.92 21.68
C LEU A 43 9.26 5.45 20.28
N ASN A 44 9.25 4.15 20.01
CA ASN A 44 9.71 3.62 18.73
C ASN A 44 8.82 4.11 17.58
N ALA A 45 7.49 4.08 17.76
CA ALA A 45 6.58 4.59 16.77
C ALA A 45 6.76 6.10 16.53
N MET A 46 6.93 6.87 17.61
CA MET A 46 7.17 8.31 17.51
C MET A 46 8.44 8.63 16.73
N ILE A 47 9.55 7.93 17.03
CA ILE A 47 10.81 8.11 16.33
C ILE A 47 10.67 7.78 14.85
N LEU A 48 10.01 6.66 14.51
CA LEU A 48 9.80 6.26 13.11
C LEU A 48 8.93 7.27 12.34
N ILE A 49 7.85 7.76 12.94
CA ILE A 49 6.97 8.77 12.33
C ILE A 49 7.76 10.05 12.06
N LEU A 50 8.48 10.56 13.04
CA LEU A 50 9.30 11.76 12.88
C LEU A 50 10.38 11.55 11.82
N THR A 51 11.06 10.42 11.85
CA THR A 51 12.10 10.09 10.86
C THR A 51 11.54 10.05 9.45
N CYS A 52 10.42 9.35 9.20
CA CYS A 52 9.83 9.27 7.87
C CYS A 52 9.39 10.65 7.37
N VAL A 53 8.72 11.44 8.20
CA VAL A 53 8.25 12.78 7.81
C VAL A 53 9.43 13.70 7.51
N VAL A 54 10.41 13.79 8.41
CA VAL A 54 11.58 14.66 8.22
C VAL A 54 12.41 14.21 7.02
N SER A 55 12.64 12.91 6.86
CA SER A 55 13.41 12.37 5.73
C SER A 55 12.71 12.63 4.40
N CYS A 56 11.38 12.43 4.32
CA CYS A 56 10.63 12.72 3.09
C CYS A 56 10.73 14.20 2.69
N VAL A 57 10.55 15.11 3.63
CA VAL A 57 10.67 16.55 3.37
C VAL A 57 12.09 16.91 2.97
N LEU A 58 13.10 16.34 3.64
CA LEU A 58 14.51 16.61 3.35
C LEU A 58 14.89 16.11 1.94
N PHE A 59 14.50 14.87 1.57
CA PHE A 59 14.79 14.32 0.25
C PHE A 59 14.08 15.08 -0.87
N GLU A 60 12.86 15.57 -0.64
CA GLU A 60 12.16 16.39 -1.62
C GLU A 60 12.89 17.73 -1.82
N TRP A 61 13.26 18.40 -0.74
CA TRP A 61 14.02 19.64 -0.81
C TRP A 61 15.37 19.46 -1.50
N LEU A 62 16.12 18.42 -1.09
CA LEU A 62 17.45 18.14 -1.62
C LEU A 62 17.39 17.86 -3.13
N TYR A 63 16.46 17.01 -3.56
CA TYR A 63 16.28 16.67 -4.98
C TYR A 63 15.91 17.91 -5.79
N GLN A 64 14.93 18.69 -5.35
CA GLN A 64 14.49 19.89 -6.05
C GLN A 64 15.59 20.94 -6.16
N LYS A 65 16.40 21.10 -5.10
CA LYS A 65 17.55 21.99 -5.10
C LYS A 65 18.67 21.50 -6.03
N MET A 66 18.99 20.20 -6.00
CA MET A 66 20.02 19.62 -6.88
C MET A 66 19.64 19.70 -8.35
N MET A 67 18.37 19.51 -8.69
CA MET A 67 17.86 19.57 -10.06
C MET A 67 17.44 20.97 -10.50
N ASN A 68 17.75 22.00 -9.73
CA ASN A 68 17.37 23.41 -9.97
C ASN A 68 15.86 23.58 -10.25
N ARG A 69 14.99 22.79 -9.58
CA ARG A 69 13.54 22.90 -9.67
C ARG A 69 13.00 23.84 -8.61
N LYS A 70 11.79 24.36 -8.85
CA LYS A 70 11.09 25.17 -7.84
C LYS A 70 10.82 24.32 -6.60
N VAL A 71 11.18 24.85 -5.43
CA VAL A 71 10.91 24.17 -4.15
C VAL A 71 9.42 24.23 -3.83
N THR A 72 8.78 23.07 -3.65
CA THR A 72 7.33 22.92 -3.42
C THR A 72 6.97 22.31 -2.07
N ILE A 73 7.89 22.26 -1.11
CA ILE A 73 7.68 21.63 0.21
C ILE A 73 6.44 22.18 0.94
N SER A 74 6.08 23.44 0.66
CA SER A 74 4.91 24.11 1.27
C SER A 74 3.57 23.46 0.90
N ASP A 75 3.53 22.57 -0.09
CA ASP A 75 2.32 21.84 -0.49
C ASP A 75 1.93 20.71 0.49
N LEU A 76 2.81 20.38 1.45
CA LEU A 76 2.66 19.34 2.48
C LEU A 76 2.58 17.91 1.95
N SER A 77 2.74 17.69 0.66
CA SER A 77 2.62 16.35 0.05
C SER A 77 3.73 15.40 0.50
N ALA A 78 4.96 15.90 0.78
CA ALA A 78 6.03 15.09 1.36
C ALA A 78 5.71 14.68 2.79
N VAL A 79 5.06 15.55 3.57
CA VAL A 79 4.62 15.24 4.93
C VAL A 79 3.58 14.11 4.92
N VAL A 80 2.58 14.20 4.03
CA VAL A 80 1.56 13.15 3.85
C VAL A 80 2.23 11.82 3.45
N THR A 81 3.16 11.85 2.49
CA THR A 81 3.89 10.64 2.05
C THR A 81 4.67 10.02 3.21
N GLY A 82 5.41 10.83 3.97
CA GLY A 82 6.18 10.35 5.12
C GLY A 82 5.30 9.80 6.24
N LEU A 83 4.17 10.44 6.51
CA LEU A 83 3.21 9.99 7.52
C LEU A 83 2.55 8.66 7.09
N LEU A 84 2.07 8.56 5.86
CA LEU A 84 1.51 7.32 5.33
C LEU A 84 2.53 6.19 5.30
N LEU A 85 3.78 6.47 4.95
CA LEU A 85 4.85 5.47 4.98
C LEU A 85 5.07 4.97 6.41
N ALA A 86 5.23 5.89 7.38
CA ALA A 86 5.45 5.54 8.78
C ALA A 86 4.32 4.68 9.36
N LEU A 87 3.07 5.05 9.06
CA LEU A 87 1.88 4.30 9.50
C LEU A 87 1.82 2.88 8.91
N ASN A 88 2.53 2.62 7.83
CA ASN A 88 2.64 1.31 7.18
C ASN A 88 3.88 0.49 7.61
N LEU A 89 4.73 1.03 8.48
CA LEU A 89 5.89 0.31 9.01
C LEU A 89 5.52 -0.44 10.29
N SER A 90 6.25 -1.53 10.55
CA SER A 90 6.28 -2.16 11.86
C SER A 90 7.04 -1.27 12.86
N PRO A 91 6.66 -1.24 14.14
CA PRO A 91 7.38 -0.49 15.17
C PRO A 91 8.83 -0.98 15.39
N ASP A 92 9.14 -2.22 14.96
CA ASP A 92 10.48 -2.85 15.10
C ASP A 92 11.43 -2.50 13.95
N VAL A 93 10.98 -1.73 12.98
CA VAL A 93 11.80 -1.34 11.82
C VAL A 93 12.91 -0.38 12.27
N PRO A 94 14.19 -0.66 11.97
CA PRO A 94 15.27 0.24 12.32
C PRO A 94 15.20 1.56 11.52
N VAL A 95 15.63 2.64 12.17
CA VAL A 95 15.54 4.01 11.62
C VAL A 95 16.16 4.15 10.23
N TRP A 96 17.30 3.48 9.96
CA TRP A 96 17.95 3.54 8.65
C TRP A 96 17.08 2.97 7.51
N MET A 97 16.26 1.96 7.78
CA MET A 97 15.29 1.43 6.80
C MET A 97 14.17 2.43 6.52
N ALA A 98 13.69 3.13 7.54
CA ALA A 98 12.70 4.19 7.38
C ALA A 98 13.24 5.34 6.50
N ILE A 99 14.52 5.72 6.68
CA ILE A 99 15.21 6.71 5.85
C ILE A 99 15.33 6.20 4.40
N LEU A 100 15.74 4.94 4.21
CA LEU A 100 15.87 4.32 2.88
C LEU A 100 14.52 4.25 2.16
N GLY A 101 13.44 3.86 2.87
CA GLY A 101 12.08 3.85 2.33
C GLY A 101 11.61 5.26 1.95
N SER A 102 11.89 6.25 2.78
CA SER A 102 11.57 7.66 2.50
C SER A 102 12.31 8.18 1.26
N ALA A 103 13.57 7.82 1.09
CA ALA A 103 14.36 8.15 -0.11
C ALA A 103 13.73 7.53 -1.35
N PHE A 104 13.37 6.24 -1.29
CA PHE A 104 12.71 5.55 -2.39
C PHE A 104 11.37 6.19 -2.75
N ALA A 105 10.51 6.46 -1.76
CA ALA A 105 9.20 7.09 -1.95
C ALA A 105 9.31 8.43 -2.69
N ILE A 106 10.20 9.30 -2.19
CA ILE A 106 10.28 10.68 -2.68
C ILE A 106 11.12 10.76 -3.95
N ILE A 107 12.32 10.20 -3.98
CA ILE A 107 13.21 10.36 -5.14
C ILE A 107 12.68 9.53 -6.30
N ILE A 108 12.52 8.22 -6.10
CA ILE A 108 12.24 7.29 -7.19
C ILE A 108 10.77 7.37 -7.62
N VAL A 109 9.81 7.25 -6.70
CA VAL A 109 8.40 7.15 -7.08
C VAL A 109 7.78 8.50 -7.40
N LYS A 110 8.19 9.59 -6.69
CA LYS A 110 7.56 10.90 -6.84
C LYS A 110 8.38 11.85 -7.74
N GLN A 111 9.63 12.13 -7.40
CA GLN A 111 10.39 13.24 -8.00
C GLN A 111 10.96 12.91 -9.39
N LEU A 112 11.40 11.68 -9.64
CA LEU A 112 11.91 11.27 -10.96
C LEU A 112 10.85 11.39 -12.05
N PHE A 113 9.58 11.16 -11.73
CA PHE A 113 8.46 11.26 -12.67
C PHE A 113 7.93 12.69 -12.86
N GLY A 114 8.38 13.66 -12.06
CA GLY A 114 8.00 15.06 -12.22
C GLY A 114 7.50 15.73 -10.96
N GLY A 115 7.34 15.03 -9.86
CA GLY A 115 6.84 15.51 -8.58
C GLY A 115 5.34 15.26 -8.38
N LEU A 116 4.69 16.08 -7.57
CA LEU A 116 3.27 15.91 -7.27
C LEU A 116 2.41 15.99 -8.55
N GLY A 117 1.55 15.01 -8.73
CA GLY A 117 0.66 14.92 -9.89
C GLY A 117 1.18 14.04 -11.04
N PHE A 118 2.43 13.60 -11.01
CA PHE A 118 3.06 12.81 -12.07
C PHE A 118 3.47 11.40 -11.63
N ASN A 119 3.29 11.06 -10.37
CA ASN A 119 3.59 9.73 -9.85
C ASN A 119 2.64 8.67 -10.43
N PHE A 120 3.19 7.57 -10.92
CA PHE A 120 2.43 6.47 -11.54
C PHE A 120 1.83 5.49 -10.51
N MET A 121 2.28 5.54 -9.27
CA MET A 121 1.75 4.79 -8.13
C MET A 121 1.84 5.62 -6.85
N ASN A 122 1.14 5.18 -5.80
CA ASN A 122 1.23 5.81 -4.48
C ASN A 122 2.65 5.70 -3.92
N PRO A 123 3.33 6.83 -3.59
CA PRO A 123 4.74 6.81 -3.19
C PRO A 123 4.99 6.06 -1.87
N ALA A 124 4.09 6.20 -0.88
CA ALA A 124 4.23 5.52 0.40
C ALA A 124 4.10 4.00 0.25
N LEU A 125 3.15 3.53 -0.56
CA LEU A 125 2.97 2.11 -0.85
C LEU A 125 4.11 1.55 -1.70
N GLY A 126 4.61 2.31 -2.68
CA GLY A 126 5.77 1.92 -3.46
C GLY A 126 6.99 1.67 -2.58
N ALA A 127 7.25 2.56 -1.61
CA ALA A 127 8.32 2.38 -0.63
C ALA A 127 8.07 1.19 0.31
N ARG A 128 6.83 1.01 0.79
CA ARG A 128 6.48 -0.16 1.61
C ARG A 128 6.76 -1.47 0.88
N CYS A 129 6.32 -1.58 -0.38
CA CYS A 129 6.57 -2.79 -1.17
C CYS A 129 8.06 -3.01 -1.44
N PHE A 130 8.82 -1.95 -1.72
CA PHE A 130 10.27 -2.03 -1.85
C PHE A 130 10.92 -2.58 -0.57
N LEU A 131 10.54 -2.06 0.61
CA LEU A 131 11.05 -2.53 1.89
C LEU A 131 10.61 -3.96 2.20
N LEU A 132 9.37 -4.34 1.90
CA LEU A 132 8.87 -5.70 2.10
C LEU A 132 9.62 -6.73 1.25
N ILE A 133 9.95 -6.38 0.02
CA ILE A 133 10.70 -7.28 -0.88
C ILE A 133 12.17 -7.38 -0.45
N SER A 134 12.77 -6.23 -0.05
CA SER A 134 14.20 -6.18 0.28
C SER A 134 14.50 -6.69 1.70
N PHE A 135 13.60 -6.48 2.65
CA PHE A 135 13.82 -6.71 4.09
C PHE A 135 12.62 -7.40 4.75
N ALA A 136 12.09 -8.45 4.12
CA ALA A 136 10.86 -9.12 4.55
C ALA A 136 10.85 -9.47 6.04
N GLY A 137 11.90 -10.06 6.58
CA GLY A 137 11.97 -10.49 7.97
C GLY A 137 11.82 -9.35 8.99
N ARG A 138 12.36 -8.16 8.70
CA ARG A 138 12.20 -6.98 9.56
C ARG A 138 10.83 -6.31 9.40
N MET A 139 10.29 -6.33 8.18
CA MET A 139 9.00 -5.70 7.88
C MET A 139 7.80 -6.51 8.39
N THR A 140 7.96 -7.81 8.63
CA THR A 140 6.92 -8.72 9.13
C THR A 140 7.12 -9.13 10.59
N SER A 141 8.10 -8.56 11.28
CA SER A 141 8.31 -8.69 12.72
C SER A 141 7.46 -7.64 13.44
N PHE A 142 6.62 -8.08 14.38
CA PHE A 142 5.77 -7.17 15.15
C PHE A 142 5.92 -7.49 16.63
N SER A 143 6.49 -6.55 17.40
CA SER A 143 6.55 -6.64 18.86
C SER A 143 5.35 -5.91 19.46
N TYR A 144 4.66 -6.60 20.35
CA TYR A 144 3.57 -6.07 21.15
C TYR A 144 3.72 -6.54 22.60
N ASP A 145 3.68 -5.64 23.57
CA ASP A 145 3.95 -5.92 24.99
C ASP A 145 5.28 -6.66 25.25
N GLY A 146 6.32 -6.30 24.47
CA GLY A 146 7.66 -6.88 24.62
C GLY A 146 7.81 -8.29 24.05
N VAL A 147 6.78 -8.85 23.41
CA VAL A 147 6.84 -10.19 22.78
C VAL A 147 6.64 -10.04 21.27
N THR A 148 7.51 -10.68 20.49
CA THR A 148 7.35 -10.75 19.04
C THR A 148 6.29 -11.78 18.69
N THR A 149 5.18 -11.31 18.10
CA THR A 149 4.03 -12.16 17.75
C THR A 149 3.60 -11.94 16.30
N ALA A 150 2.92 -12.95 15.73
CA ALA A 150 2.30 -12.80 14.41
C ALA A 150 1.03 -11.93 14.51
N THR A 151 0.71 -11.19 13.44
CA THR A 151 -0.55 -10.44 13.37
C THR A 151 -1.75 -11.40 13.45
N PRO A 152 -2.90 -10.99 14.03
CA PRO A 152 -4.09 -11.83 14.11
C PRO A 152 -4.53 -12.39 12.76
N LEU A 153 -4.34 -11.61 11.69
CA LEU A 153 -4.65 -12.05 10.33
C LEU A 153 -3.67 -13.10 9.80
N ALA A 154 -2.39 -13.02 10.18
CA ALA A 154 -1.38 -14.03 9.85
C ALA A 154 -1.65 -15.34 10.60
N VAL A 155 -2.05 -15.26 11.87
CA VAL A 155 -2.48 -16.42 12.65
C VAL A 155 -3.70 -17.07 11.99
N LEU A 156 -4.75 -16.30 11.67
CA LEU A 156 -5.96 -16.79 11.01
C LEU A 156 -5.65 -17.49 9.67
N LYS A 157 -4.71 -16.95 8.90
CA LYS A 157 -4.29 -17.53 7.62
C LYS A 157 -3.57 -18.85 7.79
N ASN A 158 -2.70 -18.97 8.79
CA ASN A 158 -1.86 -20.17 8.99
C ASN A 158 -2.61 -21.29 9.69
N THR A 159 -3.41 -20.97 10.70
CA THR A 159 -4.14 -21.99 11.50
C THR A 159 -5.54 -22.26 10.97
N GLY A 160 -6.13 -21.29 10.27
CA GLY A 160 -7.54 -21.34 9.88
C GLY A 160 -8.51 -21.23 11.06
N ASP A 161 -8.04 -21.06 12.29
CA ASP A 161 -8.85 -21.04 13.50
C ASP A 161 -9.13 -19.62 13.97
N LEU A 162 -10.40 -19.36 14.35
CA LEU A 162 -10.87 -18.09 14.89
C LEU A 162 -10.81 -18.02 16.42
N ALA A 163 -10.53 -19.14 17.12
CA ALA A 163 -10.56 -19.18 18.58
C ALA A 163 -9.59 -18.18 19.24
N ASN A 164 -8.47 -17.87 18.58
CA ASN A 164 -7.47 -16.94 19.07
C ASN A 164 -7.61 -15.52 18.46
N VAL A 165 -8.67 -15.25 17.69
CA VAL A 165 -8.88 -13.96 17.03
C VAL A 165 -9.98 -13.18 17.75
N ASN A 166 -9.60 -12.13 18.49
CA ASN A 166 -10.55 -11.23 19.12
C ASN A 166 -10.85 -10.04 18.20
N VAL A 167 -11.99 -10.10 17.49
CA VAL A 167 -12.42 -9.06 16.56
C VAL A 167 -12.60 -7.70 17.25
N LEU A 168 -13.02 -7.67 18.53
CA LEU A 168 -13.15 -6.41 19.27
C LEU A 168 -11.80 -5.74 19.49
N ASN A 169 -10.76 -6.52 19.83
CA ASN A 169 -9.41 -6.00 19.97
C ASN A 169 -8.85 -5.52 18.62
N MET A 170 -9.16 -6.23 17.52
CA MET A 170 -8.80 -5.78 16.17
C MET A 170 -9.50 -4.47 15.78
N PHE A 171 -10.73 -4.28 16.19
CA PHE A 171 -11.50 -3.06 15.93
C PHE A 171 -10.98 -1.88 16.75
N LEU A 172 -10.70 -2.10 18.04
CA LEU A 172 -10.16 -1.08 18.94
C LEU A 172 -8.68 -0.77 18.69
N GLY A 173 -7.88 -1.78 18.30
CA GLY A 173 -6.48 -1.62 17.97
C GLY A 173 -5.48 -2.24 18.94
N ASN A 174 -5.93 -3.01 19.94
CA ASN A 174 -5.07 -3.68 20.91
C ASN A 174 -4.52 -4.99 20.34
N ILE A 175 -3.77 -4.90 19.25
CA ILE A 175 -3.22 -6.02 18.48
C ILE A 175 -1.82 -5.69 17.98
N PRO A 176 -0.95 -6.71 17.77
CA PRO A 176 0.28 -6.53 17.02
C PRO A 176 0.00 -6.19 15.56
N GLY A 177 0.74 -5.25 15.00
CA GLY A 177 0.56 -4.81 13.61
C GLY A 177 1.42 -3.61 13.26
N THR A 178 1.20 -3.01 12.10
CA THR A 178 1.87 -1.77 11.71
C THR A 178 1.32 -0.58 12.51
N ILE A 179 2.11 0.49 12.61
CA ILE A 179 1.82 1.64 13.50
C ILE A 179 0.43 2.23 13.27
N GLY A 180 -0.03 2.31 12.02
CA GLY A 180 -1.29 2.97 11.67
C GLY A 180 -2.45 2.05 11.32
N GLU A 181 -2.22 0.73 11.24
CA GLU A 181 -3.24 -0.24 10.83
C GLU A 181 -3.99 -0.87 12.01
N THR A 182 -3.53 -0.64 13.23
CA THR A 182 -4.04 -1.34 14.42
C THR A 182 -5.46 -0.93 14.78
N SER A 183 -5.77 0.38 14.84
CA SER A 183 -7.10 0.85 15.25
C SER A 183 -7.99 1.22 14.08
N VAL A 184 -8.98 0.37 13.82
CA VAL A 184 -10.01 0.64 12.79
C VAL A 184 -10.87 1.85 13.18
N VAL A 185 -11.16 2.04 14.48
CA VAL A 185 -11.96 3.17 14.97
C VAL A 185 -11.30 4.50 14.60
N CYS A 186 -10.01 4.64 14.89
CA CYS A 186 -9.26 5.88 14.59
C CYS A 186 -9.22 6.16 13.07
N LEU A 187 -9.06 5.12 12.25
CA LEU A 187 -9.10 5.25 10.80
C LEU A 187 -10.49 5.65 10.29
N LEU A 188 -11.57 5.08 10.84
CA LEU A 188 -12.94 5.45 10.47
C LEU A 188 -13.30 6.88 10.88
N VAL A 189 -12.81 7.37 12.03
CA VAL A 189 -12.97 8.78 12.42
C VAL A 189 -12.29 9.70 11.41
N GLY A 190 -11.07 9.40 11.03
CA GLY A 190 -10.36 10.15 9.99
C GLY A 190 -11.04 10.07 8.61
N ALA A 191 -11.52 8.88 8.22
CA ALA A 191 -12.26 8.68 6.98
C ALA A 191 -13.57 9.49 6.96
N ALA A 192 -14.32 9.49 8.07
CA ALA A 192 -15.53 10.30 8.21
C ALA A 192 -15.23 11.80 8.06
N TYR A 193 -14.14 12.29 8.65
CA TYR A 193 -13.70 13.66 8.47
C TYR A 193 -13.45 13.98 6.98
N LEU A 194 -12.71 13.14 6.24
CA LEU A 194 -12.43 13.36 4.82
C LEU A 194 -13.69 13.32 3.95
N LEU A 195 -14.65 12.44 4.28
CA LEU A 195 -15.93 12.36 3.57
C LEU A 195 -16.81 13.60 3.83
N ILE A 196 -16.91 14.06 5.07
CA ILE A 196 -17.66 15.27 5.45
C ILE A 196 -17.06 16.52 4.79
N ARG A 197 -15.74 16.62 4.79
CA ARG A 197 -14.99 17.69 4.13
C ARG A 197 -15.01 17.56 2.60
N ARG A 198 -15.56 16.47 2.06
CA ARG A 198 -15.60 16.14 0.62
C ARG A 198 -14.19 16.16 -0.03
N VAL A 199 -13.18 15.78 0.73
CA VAL A 199 -11.83 15.59 0.22
C VAL A 199 -11.76 14.31 -0.60
N ILE A 200 -12.41 13.23 -0.13
CA ILE A 200 -12.51 11.97 -0.87
C ILE A 200 -13.96 11.69 -1.30
N LYS A 201 -14.11 10.98 -2.42
CA LYS A 201 -15.43 10.48 -2.87
C LYS A 201 -15.66 9.07 -2.32
N PRO A 202 -16.89 8.75 -1.87
CA PRO A 202 -17.19 7.47 -1.24
C PRO A 202 -17.12 6.26 -2.19
N VAL A 203 -17.14 6.49 -3.51
CA VAL A 203 -17.25 5.43 -4.52
C VAL A 203 -16.13 4.40 -4.38
N ILE A 204 -14.84 4.82 -4.33
CA ILE A 204 -13.70 3.90 -4.26
C ILE A 204 -13.73 3.07 -2.97
N PRO A 205 -13.78 3.66 -1.75
CA PRO A 205 -13.77 2.89 -0.53
C PRO A 205 -14.93 1.90 -0.44
N PHE A 206 -16.16 2.33 -0.78
CA PHE A 206 -17.32 1.46 -0.64
C PHE A 206 -17.36 0.33 -1.67
N THR A 207 -16.97 0.58 -2.93
CA THR A 207 -16.86 -0.49 -3.93
C THR A 207 -15.73 -1.45 -3.61
N TYR A 208 -14.59 -0.95 -3.11
CA TYR A 208 -13.48 -1.78 -2.70
C TYR A 208 -13.84 -2.70 -1.54
N ILE A 209 -14.29 -2.13 -0.42
CA ILE A 209 -14.66 -2.88 0.79
C ILE A 209 -15.83 -3.82 0.50
N GLY A 210 -16.84 -3.36 -0.26
CA GLY A 210 -18.02 -4.15 -0.61
C GLY A 210 -17.66 -5.36 -1.46
N THR A 211 -16.86 -5.19 -2.52
CA THR A 211 -16.40 -6.31 -3.36
C THR A 211 -15.57 -7.30 -2.56
N PHE A 212 -14.64 -6.81 -1.75
CA PHE A 212 -13.82 -7.65 -0.90
C PHE A 212 -14.68 -8.45 0.11
N ALA A 213 -15.64 -7.80 0.77
CA ALA A 213 -16.55 -8.44 1.73
C ALA A 213 -17.39 -9.55 1.08
N VAL A 214 -17.95 -9.28 -0.11
CA VAL A 214 -18.70 -10.28 -0.86
C VAL A 214 -17.83 -11.50 -1.21
N LEU A 215 -16.62 -11.29 -1.71
CA LEU A 215 -15.71 -12.38 -2.07
C LEU A 215 -15.26 -13.20 -0.85
N ILE A 216 -14.95 -12.55 0.28
CA ILE A 216 -14.62 -13.25 1.54
C ILE A 216 -15.81 -14.08 2.03
N MET A 217 -17.05 -13.57 1.91
CA MET A 217 -18.23 -14.30 2.33
C MET A 217 -18.51 -15.52 1.41
N ILE A 218 -18.35 -15.35 0.10
CA ILE A 218 -18.44 -16.47 -0.86
C ILE A 218 -17.39 -17.54 -0.53
N TYR A 219 -16.18 -17.11 -0.24
CA TYR A 219 -15.10 -18.04 0.15
C TYR A 219 -15.40 -18.77 1.46
N ALA A 220 -15.92 -18.07 2.48
CA ALA A 220 -16.31 -18.67 3.75
C ALA A 220 -17.38 -19.76 3.55
N VAL A 221 -18.40 -19.49 2.74
CA VAL A 221 -19.44 -20.48 2.39
C VAL A 221 -18.84 -21.65 1.61
N ALA A 222 -18.01 -21.39 0.61
CA ALA A 222 -17.37 -22.43 -0.22
C ALA A 222 -16.40 -23.33 0.57
N SER A 223 -15.75 -22.77 1.60
CA SER A 223 -14.84 -23.51 2.50
C SER A 223 -15.57 -24.27 3.62
N GLY A 224 -16.90 -24.31 3.61
CA GLY A 224 -17.69 -25.03 4.60
C GLY A 224 -17.90 -24.33 5.95
N ARG A 225 -17.44 -23.07 6.10
CA ARG A 225 -17.63 -22.26 7.33
C ARG A 225 -19.04 -21.69 7.44
N GLY A 226 -19.81 -21.69 6.35
CA GLY A 226 -21.12 -21.05 6.30
C GLY A 226 -21.04 -19.52 6.33
N PHE A 227 -22.11 -18.87 6.82
CA PHE A 227 -22.19 -17.41 6.97
C PHE A 227 -21.48 -16.96 8.26
N ASP A 228 -20.15 -16.95 8.27
CA ASP A 228 -19.33 -16.57 9.42
C ASP A 228 -19.00 -15.07 9.39
N LEU A 229 -19.78 -14.31 10.16
CA LEU A 229 -19.58 -12.86 10.30
C LEU A 229 -18.30 -12.52 11.07
N THR A 230 -17.82 -13.40 11.94
CA THR A 230 -16.59 -13.20 12.71
C THR A 230 -15.39 -13.28 11.77
N PHE A 231 -15.42 -14.27 10.87
CA PHE A 231 -14.40 -14.41 9.81
C PHE A 231 -14.37 -13.18 8.90
N LEU A 232 -15.53 -12.71 8.45
CA LEU A 232 -15.64 -11.48 7.65
C LEU A 232 -15.09 -10.27 8.41
N ALA A 233 -15.48 -10.07 9.66
CA ALA A 233 -15.06 -8.95 10.48
C ALA A 233 -13.55 -8.96 10.74
N ALA A 234 -12.95 -10.14 10.99
CA ALA A 234 -11.51 -10.30 11.13
C ALA A 234 -10.76 -9.85 9.85
N HIS A 235 -11.26 -10.25 8.69
CA HIS A 235 -10.67 -9.84 7.41
C HIS A 235 -10.88 -8.37 7.06
N LEU A 236 -11.98 -7.74 7.52
CA LEU A 236 -12.23 -6.31 7.33
C LEU A 236 -11.39 -5.45 8.28
N CYS A 237 -11.24 -5.89 9.54
CA CYS A 237 -10.52 -5.13 10.56
C CYS A 237 -9.00 -5.35 10.52
N GLY A 238 -8.52 -6.42 9.87
CA GLY A 238 -7.09 -6.76 9.81
C GLY A 238 -6.41 -6.37 8.51
N GLY A 239 -5.07 -6.31 8.56
CA GLY A 239 -4.18 -6.23 7.39
C GLY A 239 -4.31 -4.94 6.58
N GLY A 240 -4.52 -3.81 7.22
CA GLY A 240 -4.44 -2.50 6.60
C GLY A 240 -5.52 -2.16 5.57
N LEU A 241 -6.60 -2.96 5.49
CA LEU A 241 -7.66 -2.72 4.51
C LEU A 241 -8.29 -1.33 4.67
N MET A 242 -8.57 -0.91 5.90
CA MET A 242 -9.21 0.39 6.16
C MET A 242 -8.29 1.56 5.83
N LEU A 243 -7.01 1.49 6.22
CA LEU A 243 -6.02 2.50 5.86
C LEU A 243 -5.85 2.56 4.32
N GLY A 244 -5.74 1.40 3.67
CA GLY A 244 -5.63 1.28 2.23
C GLY A 244 -6.82 1.85 1.49
N ALA A 245 -8.05 1.51 1.89
CA ALA A 245 -9.27 1.89 1.19
C ALA A 245 -9.60 3.38 1.31
N PHE A 246 -9.41 3.98 2.48
CA PHE A 246 -9.81 5.37 2.70
C PHE A 246 -8.70 6.40 2.46
N PHE A 247 -7.43 6.05 2.67
CA PHE A 247 -6.33 7.03 2.60
C PHE A 247 -5.34 6.81 1.47
N MET A 248 -5.24 5.58 0.94
CA MET A 248 -4.23 5.25 -0.06
C MET A 248 -4.81 5.00 -1.45
N ALA A 249 -5.92 4.28 -1.56
CA ALA A 249 -6.59 4.03 -2.83
C ALA A 249 -7.34 5.26 -3.37
N THR A 250 -7.60 6.25 -2.51
CA THR A 250 -8.27 7.51 -2.85
C THR A 250 -7.31 8.62 -3.24
N ASP A 251 -6.03 8.34 -3.42
CA ASP A 251 -5.05 9.31 -3.91
C ASP A 251 -5.48 9.86 -5.28
N TYR A 252 -5.52 11.20 -5.41
CA TYR A 252 -6.02 11.88 -6.61
C TYR A 252 -5.22 11.59 -7.87
N VAL A 253 -3.91 11.38 -7.71
CA VAL A 253 -2.99 11.19 -8.84
C VAL A 253 -3.08 9.79 -9.41
N THR A 254 -3.27 8.80 -8.54
CA THR A 254 -3.18 7.37 -8.87
C THR A 254 -4.52 6.66 -8.93
N SER A 255 -5.64 7.42 -8.88
CA SER A 255 -7.00 6.91 -9.01
C SER A 255 -7.72 7.48 -10.23
N PRO A 256 -8.69 6.75 -10.84
CA PRO A 256 -9.43 7.22 -12.01
C PRO A 256 -10.24 8.48 -11.73
N ILE A 257 -10.42 9.32 -12.76
CA ILE A 257 -11.17 10.59 -12.66
C ILE A 257 -12.68 10.34 -12.73
N THR A 258 -13.13 9.46 -13.63
CA THR A 258 -14.54 9.22 -13.92
C THR A 258 -15.24 8.43 -12.80
N PRO A 259 -16.54 8.67 -12.52
CA PRO A 259 -17.27 7.89 -11.51
C PRO A 259 -17.33 6.39 -11.82
N ALA A 260 -17.53 6.04 -13.10
CA ALA A 260 -17.51 4.64 -13.55
C ALA A 260 -16.13 4.00 -13.40
N GLY A 261 -15.06 4.75 -13.74
CA GLY A 261 -13.68 4.33 -13.52
C GLY A 261 -13.37 4.09 -12.06
N LYS A 262 -13.82 4.96 -11.15
CA LYS A 262 -13.67 4.79 -9.70
C LYS A 262 -14.36 3.53 -9.18
N ALA A 263 -15.57 3.24 -9.66
CA ALA A 263 -16.28 2.03 -9.28
C ALA A 263 -15.54 0.78 -9.77
N LEU A 264 -15.12 0.75 -11.04
CA LEU A 264 -14.36 -0.35 -11.63
C LEU A 264 -13.02 -0.55 -10.89
N PHE A 265 -12.31 0.54 -10.60
CA PHE A 265 -11.07 0.51 -9.83
C PHE A 265 -11.26 -0.10 -8.44
N GLY A 266 -12.33 0.29 -7.72
CA GLY A 266 -12.66 -0.31 -6.42
C GLY A 266 -12.99 -1.79 -6.51
N VAL A 267 -13.69 -2.24 -7.57
CA VAL A 267 -13.97 -3.67 -7.80
C VAL A 267 -12.67 -4.44 -8.04
N ILE A 268 -11.77 -3.93 -8.90
CA ILE A 268 -10.46 -4.56 -9.16
C ILE A 268 -9.65 -4.65 -7.88
N LEU A 269 -9.60 -3.59 -7.07
CA LEU A 269 -8.95 -3.57 -5.77
C LEU A 269 -9.48 -4.68 -4.85
N GLY A 270 -10.81 -4.82 -4.76
CA GLY A 270 -11.45 -5.86 -3.95
C GLY A 270 -11.07 -7.27 -4.37
N ILE A 271 -11.09 -7.55 -5.68
CA ILE A 271 -10.70 -8.84 -6.25
C ILE A 271 -9.22 -9.14 -5.99
N LEU A 272 -8.32 -8.19 -6.27
CA LEU A 272 -6.88 -8.38 -6.10
C LEU A 272 -6.51 -8.56 -4.62
N THR A 273 -7.10 -7.76 -3.72
CA THR A 273 -6.86 -7.92 -2.28
C THR A 273 -7.32 -9.28 -1.79
N PHE A 274 -8.48 -9.76 -2.25
CA PHE A 274 -8.98 -11.10 -1.95
C PHE A 274 -7.99 -12.16 -2.44
N CYS A 275 -7.57 -12.10 -3.70
CA CYS A 275 -6.62 -13.06 -4.28
C CYS A 275 -5.29 -13.08 -3.50
N PHE A 276 -4.71 -11.91 -3.22
CA PHE A 276 -3.44 -11.84 -2.51
C PHE A 276 -3.54 -12.30 -1.06
N ARG A 277 -4.65 -12.05 -0.37
CA ARG A 277 -4.85 -12.53 1.00
C ARG A 277 -5.07 -14.02 1.10
N ILE A 278 -5.92 -14.58 0.26
CA ILE A 278 -6.28 -16.01 0.36
C ILE A 278 -5.21 -16.88 -0.27
N TYR A 279 -4.77 -16.55 -1.48
CA TYR A 279 -3.85 -17.41 -2.26
C TYR A 279 -2.39 -16.95 -2.22
N GLY A 280 -2.11 -15.69 -1.83
CA GLY A 280 -0.75 -15.17 -1.76
C GLY A 280 0.03 -15.68 -0.54
N GLY A 281 1.34 -15.52 -0.51
CA GLY A 281 2.20 -15.92 0.61
C GLY A 281 2.06 -15.03 1.86
N SER A 282 1.64 -13.77 1.71
CA SER A 282 1.45 -12.82 2.82
C SER A 282 -0.02 -12.66 3.19
N ALA A 283 -0.31 -12.44 4.47
CA ALA A 283 -1.64 -12.05 4.92
C ALA A 283 -2.01 -10.61 4.53
N GLU A 284 -1.02 -9.75 4.26
CA GLU A 284 -1.15 -8.33 3.99
C GLU A 284 -1.01 -8.05 2.48
N GLY A 285 -2.06 -8.31 1.69
CA GLY A 285 -2.06 -8.11 0.24
C GLY A 285 -2.49 -6.72 -0.24
N VAL A 286 -2.95 -5.83 0.64
CA VAL A 286 -3.56 -4.53 0.28
C VAL A 286 -2.59 -3.63 -0.48
N SER A 287 -1.35 -3.53 -0.04
CA SER A 287 -0.34 -2.67 -0.68
C SER A 287 -0.05 -3.09 -2.12
N TYR A 288 0.11 -4.39 -2.35
CA TYR A 288 0.33 -4.94 -3.69
C TYR A 288 -0.89 -4.75 -4.58
N ALA A 289 -2.11 -4.95 -4.04
CA ALA A 289 -3.34 -4.74 -4.77
C ALA A 289 -3.50 -3.29 -5.24
N ILE A 290 -3.21 -2.32 -4.36
CA ILE A 290 -3.31 -0.90 -4.72
C ILE A 290 -2.27 -0.52 -5.77
N ILE A 291 -1.00 -0.93 -5.61
CA ILE A 291 0.04 -0.62 -6.60
C ILE A 291 -0.30 -1.22 -7.96
N PHE A 292 -0.69 -2.50 -7.99
CA PHE A 292 -1.06 -3.14 -9.25
C PHE A 292 -2.25 -2.44 -9.91
N SER A 293 -3.27 -2.07 -9.13
CA SER A 293 -4.43 -1.33 -9.63
C SER A 293 -4.06 0.07 -10.11
N ASN A 294 -3.11 0.77 -9.46
CA ASN A 294 -2.63 2.07 -9.92
C ASN A 294 -2.01 1.98 -11.31
N LEU A 295 -1.29 0.91 -11.63
CA LEU A 295 -0.73 0.69 -12.97
C LEU A 295 -1.81 0.46 -14.03
N LEU A 296 -3.00 -0.02 -13.63
CA LEU A 296 -4.13 -0.23 -14.53
C LEU A 296 -4.98 1.03 -14.75
N VAL A 297 -4.78 2.10 -13.97
CA VAL A 297 -5.58 3.33 -14.07
C VAL A 297 -5.64 3.90 -15.49
N PRO A 298 -4.55 4.03 -16.26
CA PRO A 298 -4.62 4.55 -17.62
C PRO A 298 -5.52 3.70 -18.53
N LEU A 299 -5.54 2.38 -18.31
CA LEU A 299 -6.40 1.46 -19.06
C LEU A 299 -7.86 1.61 -18.65
N ILE A 300 -8.14 1.72 -17.35
CA ILE A 300 -9.48 1.95 -16.79
C ILE A 300 -10.05 3.27 -17.31
N GLU A 301 -9.26 4.34 -17.31
CA GLU A 301 -9.68 5.63 -17.82
C GLU A 301 -10.05 5.58 -19.29
N ARG A 302 -9.24 4.92 -20.13
CA ARG A 302 -9.53 4.72 -21.54
C ARG A 302 -10.86 4.01 -21.79
N TRP A 303 -11.24 3.06 -20.92
CA TRP A 303 -12.51 2.34 -21.04
C TRP A 303 -13.70 3.11 -20.51
N THR A 304 -13.49 4.02 -19.56
CA THR A 304 -14.56 4.71 -18.85
C THR A 304 -14.70 6.19 -19.25
N GLN A 305 -13.87 6.64 -20.18
CA GLN A 305 -13.91 8.01 -20.67
C GLN A 305 -15.23 8.27 -21.40
N PRO A 306 -16.00 9.30 -21.01
CA PRO A 306 -17.23 9.66 -21.71
C PRO A 306 -16.90 10.16 -23.14
N LYS A 307 -17.81 9.93 -24.07
CA LYS A 307 -17.68 10.48 -25.42
C LYS A 307 -17.70 12.00 -25.38
N SER A 308 -16.92 12.63 -26.25
CA SER A 308 -16.88 14.09 -26.37
C SER A 308 -18.23 14.64 -26.74
N PHE A 309 -18.57 15.83 -26.26
CA PHE A 309 -19.82 16.51 -26.62
C PHE A 309 -19.82 16.80 -28.14
N GLY A 310 -20.84 16.36 -28.86
CA GLY A 310 -20.96 16.52 -30.32
C GLY A 310 -20.45 15.36 -31.17
N GLU A 311 -19.63 14.45 -30.64
CA GLU A 311 -19.05 13.32 -31.37
C GLU A 311 -20.11 12.37 -31.92
N GLY A 312 -21.29 12.26 -31.28
CA GLY A 312 -22.42 11.49 -31.75
C GLY A 312 -23.21 12.18 -32.89
N ALA A 313 -23.21 13.51 -32.93
CA ALA A 313 -23.89 14.28 -33.97
C ALA A 313 -23.07 14.37 -35.26
N GLU A 314 -21.73 14.45 -35.16
CA GLU A 314 -20.83 14.42 -36.33
C GLU A 314 -20.81 13.03 -37.02
N LEU A 315 -20.85 11.94 -36.25
CA LEU A 315 -20.93 10.58 -36.79
C LEU A 315 -22.27 10.29 -37.44
N ALA A 316 -23.37 10.93 -37.00
CA ALA A 316 -24.67 10.84 -37.61
C ALA A 316 -24.79 11.74 -38.87
N ALA A 317 -24.03 12.84 -38.94
CA ALA A 317 -24.02 13.76 -40.10
C ALA A 317 -23.02 13.33 -41.19
N GLN A 318 -21.98 12.60 -40.85
CA GLN A 318 -21.03 11.98 -41.78
C GLN A 318 -21.41 10.50 -41.93
N GLY A 319 -22.44 10.23 -42.74
CA GLY A 319 -22.80 8.85 -43.07
C GLY A 319 -21.55 8.04 -43.44
N ASP A 320 -21.29 7.00 -42.68
CA ASP A 320 -20.41 5.84 -42.96
C ASP A 320 -18.95 6.07 -43.47
N THR A 321 -18.36 7.24 -43.30
CA THR A 321 -16.97 7.42 -43.65
C THR A 321 -16.10 7.51 -42.38
N ALA A 322 -15.46 6.40 -42.15
CA ALA A 322 -14.25 6.27 -41.31
C ALA A 322 -14.37 6.64 -39.83
N GLY A 323 -14.90 5.72 -39.08
CA GLY A 323 -14.37 5.50 -37.75
C GLY A 323 -12.85 5.32 -37.90
N THR A 324 -12.09 6.39 -37.70
CA THR A 324 -10.67 6.30 -37.39
C THR A 324 -10.60 5.79 -35.95
N LYS A 325 -10.98 4.54 -35.72
CA LYS A 325 -10.34 3.73 -34.73
C LYS A 325 -8.86 3.90 -35.05
N SER A 326 -8.13 4.64 -34.22
CA SER A 326 -6.68 4.54 -34.25
C SER A 326 -6.42 3.04 -34.32
N LYS A 327 -6.11 2.54 -35.50
CA LYS A 327 -5.62 1.19 -35.67
C LYS A 327 -4.40 1.16 -34.81
N MET A 328 -4.53 0.58 -33.64
CA MET A 328 -3.39 0.28 -32.79
C MET A 328 -2.48 -0.50 -33.73
N ASP A 329 -1.35 0.12 -34.09
CA ASP A 329 -0.42 -0.49 -35.02
C ASP A 329 0.02 -1.81 -34.39
N THR A 330 -0.48 -2.90 -34.95
CA THR A 330 -0.23 -4.26 -34.43
C THR A 330 1.28 -4.49 -34.33
N LYS A 331 2.08 -3.85 -35.20
CA LYS A 331 3.52 -3.83 -35.12
C LYS A 331 4.04 -3.21 -33.82
N SER A 332 3.54 -2.05 -33.44
CA SER A 332 3.95 -1.37 -32.19
C SER A 332 3.58 -2.18 -30.94
N ILE A 333 2.43 -2.86 -30.96
CA ILE A 333 2.02 -3.74 -29.85
C ILE A 333 2.94 -4.95 -29.77
N VAL A 334 3.21 -5.60 -30.91
CA VAL A 334 4.11 -6.77 -30.96
C VAL A 334 5.52 -6.40 -30.50
N ILE A 335 6.04 -5.26 -30.97
CA ILE A 335 7.38 -4.78 -30.57
C ILE A 335 7.41 -4.48 -29.06
N ALA A 336 6.39 -3.79 -28.53
CA ALA A 336 6.30 -3.51 -27.09
C ALA A 336 6.20 -4.79 -26.25
N THR A 337 5.41 -5.77 -26.71
CA THR A 337 5.26 -7.07 -26.03
C THR A 337 6.57 -7.85 -26.02
N ILE A 338 7.27 -7.90 -27.16
CA ILE A 338 8.59 -8.55 -27.28
C ILE A 338 9.61 -7.84 -26.40
N ALA A 339 9.64 -6.50 -26.39
CA ALA A 339 10.55 -5.75 -25.54
C ALA A 339 10.33 -6.03 -24.05
N ILE A 340 9.07 -6.05 -23.59
CA ILE A 340 8.72 -6.41 -22.19
C ILE A 340 9.14 -7.85 -21.89
N MET A 341 8.90 -8.78 -22.80
CA MET A 341 9.29 -10.18 -22.63
C MET A 341 10.81 -10.33 -22.50
N ILE A 342 11.58 -9.64 -23.34
CA ILE A 342 13.05 -9.66 -23.27
C ILE A 342 13.54 -9.07 -21.95
N ILE A 343 12.99 -7.93 -21.50
CA ILE A 343 13.34 -7.30 -20.23
C ILE A 343 13.03 -8.25 -19.05
N THR A 344 11.86 -8.91 -19.08
CA THR A 344 11.47 -9.88 -18.03
C THR A 344 12.41 -11.08 -18.00
N VAL A 345 12.79 -11.61 -19.15
CA VAL A 345 13.75 -12.72 -19.25
C VAL A 345 15.13 -12.30 -18.71
N ILE A 346 15.64 -11.14 -19.12
CA ILE A 346 16.93 -10.62 -18.63
C ILE A 346 16.88 -10.40 -17.11
N ALA A 347 15.79 -9.79 -16.59
CA ALA A 347 15.63 -9.60 -15.17
C ALA A 347 15.54 -10.94 -14.40
N GLY A 348 14.84 -11.93 -14.96
CA GLY A 348 14.75 -13.28 -14.39
C GLY A 348 16.13 -13.96 -14.33
N PHE A 349 16.92 -13.88 -15.39
CA PHE A 349 18.28 -14.41 -15.40
C PHE A 349 19.20 -13.68 -14.41
N ALA A 350 19.11 -12.35 -14.33
CA ALA A 350 19.89 -11.57 -13.38
C ALA A 350 19.55 -11.95 -11.93
N LEU A 351 18.26 -12.09 -11.60
CA LEU A 351 17.80 -12.56 -10.29
C LEU A 351 18.27 -13.98 -9.97
N ALA A 352 18.16 -14.90 -10.94
CA ALA A 352 18.63 -16.28 -10.78
C ALA A 352 20.14 -16.34 -10.55
N TYR A 353 20.90 -15.50 -11.26
CA TYR A 353 22.36 -15.39 -11.08
C TYR A 353 22.74 -14.84 -9.69
N VAL A 354 22.09 -13.77 -9.26
CA VAL A 354 22.26 -13.22 -7.90
C VAL A 354 21.89 -14.26 -6.85
N TYR A 355 20.76 -14.95 -7.01
CA TYR A 355 20.34 -16.03 -6.11
C TYR A 355 21.39 -17.13 -6.01
N LYS A 356 21.98 -17.55 -7.15
CA LYS A 356 23.01 -18.59 -7.16
C LYS A 356 24.27 -18.19 -6.38
N ILE A 357 24.65 -16.90 -6.44
CA ILE A 357 25.82 -16.39 -5.70
C ILE A 357 25.53 -16.19 -4.22
N THR A 358 24.30 -15.80 -3.87
CA THR A 358 23.93 -15.46 -2.49
C THR A 358 23.41 -16.63 -1.69
N LYS A 359 22.97 -17.73 -2.32
CA LYS A 359 22.40 -18.89 -1.66
C LYS A 359 23.33 -19.51 -0.61
N ASP A 360 24.59 -19.75 -0.96
CA ASP A 360 25.54 -20.38 -0.04
C ASP A 360 25.95 -19.46 1.12
N PRO A 361 26.28 -18.17 0.91
CA PRO A 361 26.50 -17.22 2.01
C PRO A 361 25.30 -17.06 2.94
N ILE A 362 24.08 -17.05 2.40
CA ILE A 362 22.85 -16.95 3.20
C ILE A 362 22.68 -18.21 4.07
N ALA A 363 22.83 -19.41 3.49
CA ALA A 363 22.73 -20.65 4.23
C ALA A 363 23.72 -20.74 5.38
N VAL A 364 24.97 -20.34 5.17
CA VAL A 364 26.01 -20.28 6.22
C VAL A 364 25.64 -19.27 7.31
N THR A 365 25.08 -18.12 6.93
CA THR A 365 24.68 -17.09 7.92
C THR A 365 23.47 -17.52 8.72
N GLU A 366 22.49 -18.18 8.10
CA GLU A 366 21.34 -18.75 8.80
C GLU A 366 21.75 -19.87 9.77
N GLN A 367 22.69 -20.71 9.36
CA GLN A 367 23.17 -21.78 10.22
C GLN A 367 23.93 -21.22 11.44
N LYS A 368 24.79 -20.22 11.24
CA LYS A 368 25.46 -19.50 12.34
C LYS A 368 24.48 -18.81 13.29
N ALA A 369 23.46 -18.16 12.74
CA ALA A 369 22.43 -17.51 13.57
C ALA A 369 21.61 -18.53 14.39
N LYS A 370 21.34 -19.72 13.83
CA LYS A 370 20.71 -20.81 14.59
C LYS A 370 21.63 -21.35 15.69
N GLU A 371 22.91 -21.57 15.39
CA GLU A 371 23.92 -22.01 16.39
C GLU A 371 24.09 -20.99 17.51
N GLU A 372 24.12 -19.69 17.19
CA GLU A 372 24.16 -18.62 18.17
C GLU A 372 22.90 -18.58 19.05
N ALA A 373 21.74 -18.77 18.44
CA ALA A 373 20.47 -18.85 19.18
C ALA A 373 20.41 -20.08 20.11
N TYR A 374 20.92 -21.23 19.67
CA TYR A 374 20.99 -22.43 20.50
C TYR A 374 22.01 -22.28 21.62
N LYS A 375 23.18 -21.68 21.37
CA LYS A 375 24.18 -21.37 22.40
C LYS A 375 23.67 -20.38 23.45
N ALA A 376 22.77 -19.47 23.09
CA ALA A 376 22.15 -18.57 24.06
C ALA A 376 21.19 -19.29 25.03
N VAL A 377 20.73 -20.49 24.67
CA VAL A 377 19.86 -21.31 25.53
C VAL A 377 20.65 -22.39 26.25
N PHE A 378 21.74 -22.89 25.65
CA PHE A 378 22.61 -23.95 26.19
C PHE A 378 24.08 -23.53 26.10
N ASP A 379 24.57 -22.82 27.12
CA ASP A 379 25.92 -22.23 27.18
C ASP A 379 27.04 -23.28 27.13
N ASP A 380 26.78 -24.52 27.55
CA ASP A 380 27.78 -25.60 27.68
C ASP A 380 27.78 -26.60 26.49
N ALA A 381 27.03 -26.32 25.40
CA ALA A 381 26.98 -27.24 24.28
C ALA A 381 28.03 -26.93 23.20
N ASP A 382 28.86 -27.94 22.87
CA ASP A 382 29.91 -27.82 21.85
C ASP A 382 29.40 -27.95 20.41
N SER A 383 28.27 -28.65 20.17
CA SER A 383 27.68 -28.82 18.87
C SER A 383 26.17 -29.09 18.95
N PHE A 384 25.46 -28.71 17.91
CA PHE A 384 24.00 -28.94 17.76
C PHE A 384 23.72 -29.68 16.46
N ASP A 385 23.11 -30.87 16.57
CA ASP A 385 22.65 -31.64 15.41
C ASP A 385 21.14 -31.75 15.37
N SER A 386 20.56 -31.79 14.17
CA SER A 386 19.14 -32.02 14.00
C SER A 386 18.78 -33.49 14.32
N TYR A 387 17.95 -33.69 15.33
CA TYR A 387 17.44 -35.03 15.66
C TYR A 387 16.30 -35.42 14.71
N ALA A 388 16.54 -36.40 13.84
CA ALA A 388 15.60 -36.79 12.80
C ALA A 388 14.36 -37.53 13.32
N ASP A 389 14.42 -38.13 14.53
CA ASP A 389 13.34 -38.90 15.15
C ASP A 389 12.79 -38.24 16.42
N PHE A 390 12.67 -36.91 16.42
CA PHE A 390 12.09 -36.17 17.56
C PHE A 390 10.58 -36.46 17.68
N ASP A 391 10.21 -37.25 18.69
CA ASP A 391 8.81 -37.51 19.05
C ASP A 391 8.31 -36.39 19.99
N ALA A 392 7.53 -35.44 19.40
CA ALA A 392 6.95 -34.32 20.14
C ALA A 392 5.97 -34.76 21.23
N ASP A 393 5.29 -35.92 21.04
CA ASP A 393 4.33 -36.46 22.02
C ASP A 393 5.03 -37.11 23.22
N ALA A 394 6.23 -37.64 23.04
CA ALA A 394 7.07 -38.13 24.11
C ALA A 394 7.71 -37.00 24.94
N ALA A 395 8.11 -35.89 24.27
CA ALA A 395 8.70 -34.71 24.94
C ALA A 395 7.70 -33.93 25.79
N ALA A 396 6.41 -33.96 25.45
CA ALA A 396 5.35 -33.27 26.20
C ALA A 396 4.96 -34.00 27.51
N LYS A 397 5.53 -35.21 27.78
CA LYS A 397 5.24 -36.01 28.97
C LYS A 397 6.35 -35.93 30.05
N ILE A 398 7.42 -35.19 29.79
CA ILE A 398 8.50 -34.88 30.72
C ILE A 398 8.32 -33.47 31.27
#